data_6c121f4b367d3b626aa5cb789d9ba891
#
_entry.id   6c121f4b367d3b626aa5cb789d9ba891
#
_cell.length_a   1.000
_cell.length_b   1.000
_cell.length_c   1.000
_cell.angle_alpha   90.00
_cell.angle_beta   90.00
_cell.angle_gamma   90.00
#
_symmetry.space_group_name_H-M   'P 1'
#
loop_
_entity.id
_entity.type
_entity.pdbx_description
1 polymer ?
#
loop_
_entity_poly.entity_id
_entity_poly.type
_entity_poly.pdbx_seq_one_letter_code
_entity_poly.pdbx_strand_id
1 'polypeptide(L)'
;MSAASIDLGGKRDAEVIGLVGLAHGTSHFFHLMLPPLFPWLMAEFALSYTEAGFLMTVFFVVSGIGQALAGFVVDRIGARPVLLFGVGTLGLSAMVLSVAGGYGGLLAAAAVAGLGNSIFHPADFTLLNRRVSSGRLGHAFSVHGLTGNLGWAAGSVVMAGVAAASGWRSSALVAAVAGFAVLGLLLWRRRSLADASEPAMAVTARQRQGAPPAALAFLGSGAVWLCFLFFLITTSAFGVLQNYAPAILHNVYGMALPVATLGLTAYLLGSALGMVAGGFIGSRFDDSDFVIAPSLALSALTSLLLAFGLSPTMAILPLMALIGFGVGVAAPSRDLLVRRAATAQFGASAYGRVYGFVYSGLDIGLALSPLVFGPMLDAGRYNAPLLGVAALQVAALLLALAVGSGTRRLRAVRSGARP
;
A
#
# COMPACT_ATOMS: atom_id res chain seq x y z
N MET A 1 -29.10 22.78 -16.80
CA MET A 1 -27.62 23.01 -16.60
C MET A 1 -26.98 23.02 -17.98
N SER A 2 -26.25 24.08 -18.36
CA SER A 2 -25.65 24.19 -19.69
C SER A 2 -24.43 23.24 -19.81
N ALA A 3 -24.08 22.82 -21.04
CA ALA A 3 -22.90 21.98 -21.31
C ALA A 3 -21.61 22.58 -20.76
N ALA A 4 -21.48 23.90 -20.68
CA ALA A 4 -20.34 24.61 -20.09
C ALA A 4 -20.20 24.40 -18.57
N SER A 5 -21.31 24.27 -17.82
CA SER A 5 -21.28 24.00 -16.38
C SER A 5 -20.90 22.56 -16.06
N ILE A 6 -21.19 21.63 -16.96
CA ILE A 6 -20.81 20.21 -16.85
C ILE A 6 -19.29 20.05 -17.10
N ASP A 7 -18.71 20.78 -18.06
CA ASP A 7 -17.28 20.73 -18.38
C ASP A 7 -16.41 21.33 -17.27
N LEU A 8 -16.83 22.41 -16.63
CA LEU A 8 -16.12 23.02 -15.49
C LEU A 8 -16.07 22.08 -14.28
N GLY A 9 -17.14 21.35 -13.99
CA GLY A 9 -17.17 20.34 -12.93
C GLY A 9 -16.20 19.19 -13.21
N GLY A 10 -16.13 18.75 -14.46
CA GLY A 10 -15.20 17.72 -14.92
C GLY A 10 -13.73 18.06 -14.77
N LYS A 11 -13.36 19.27 -15.16
CA LYS A 11 -11.98 19.76 -15.05
C LYS A 11 -11.53 19.87 -13.57
N ARG A 12 -12.43 20.35 -12.70
CA ARG A 12 -12.16 20.45 -11.26
C ARG A 12 -11.98 19.08 -10.61
N ASP A 13 -12.83 18.11 -10.92
CA ASP A 13 -12.70 16.74 -10.40
C ASP A 13 -11.38 16.13 -10.85
N ALA A 14 -11.02 16.26 -12.12
CA ALA A 14 -9.77 15.75 -12.67
C ALA A 14 -8.54 16.41 -11.99
N GLU A 15 -8.59 17.71 -11.69
CA GLU A 15 -7.51 18.40 -10.98
C GLU A 15 -7.34 17.85 -9.55
N VAL A 16 -8.44 17.70 -8.80
CA VAL A 16 -8.39 17.15 -7.43
C VAL A 16 -7.87 15.71 -7.45
N ILE A 17 -8.39 14.87 -8.35
CA ILE A 17 -7.96 13.47 -8.50
C ILE A 17 -6.46 13.41 -8.83
N GLY A 18 -5.98 14.27 -9.73
CA GLY A 18 -4.57 14.33 -10.12
C GLY A 18 -3.66 14.78 -8.97
N LEU A 19 -4.05 15.82 -8.22
CA LEU A 19 -3.26 16.35 -7.09
C LEU A 19 -3.20 15.35 -5.93
N VAL A 20 -4.34 14.74 -5.57
CA VAL A 20 -4.38 13.71 -4.52
C VAL A 20 -3.65 12.46 -4.98
N GLY A 21 -3.83 12.04 -6.23
CA GLY A 21 -3.09 10.91 -6.79
C GLY A 21 -1.58 11.14 -6.81
N LEU A 22 -1.12 12.33 -7.16
CA LEU A 22 0.29 12.69 -7.10
C LEU A 22 0.85 12.64 -5.67
N ALA A 23 0.13 13.20 -4.70
CA ALA A 23 0.51 13.16 -3.30
C ALA A 23 0.59 11.71 -2.79
N HIS A 24 -0.40 10.87 -3.13
CA HIS A 24 -0.43 9.46 -2.78
C HIS A 24 0.71 8.66 -3.44
N GLY A 25 0.95 8.89 -4.73
CA GLY A 25 2.11 8.30 -5.43
C GLY A 25 3.44 8.71 -4.79
N THR A 26 3.54 9.96 -4.32
CA THR A 26 4.73 10.43 -3.57
C THR A 26 4.89 9.67 -2.25
N SER A 27 3.83 9.46 -1.49
CA SER A 27 3.88 8.65 -0.27
C SER A 27 4.42 7.25 -0.55
N HIS A 28 3.91 6.57 -1.57
CA HIS A 28 4.37 5.25 -1.97
C HIS A 28 5.81 5.24 -2.52
N PHE A 29 6.24 6.30 -3.20
CA PHE A 29 7.64 6.49 -3.55
C PHE A 29 8.54 6.46 -2.30
N PHE A 30 8.14 7.14 -1.23
CA PHE A 30 8.88 7.17 0.03
C PHE A 30 8.82 5.87 0.83
N HIS A 31 7.83 4.98 0.61
CA HIS A 31 7.89 3.61 1.13
C HIS A 31 9.13 2.86 0.61
N LEU A 32 9.60 3.19 -0.59
CA LEU A 32 10.80 2.63 -1.22
C LEU A 32 11.99 3.60 -1.17
N MET A 33 12.01 4.53 -0.21
CA MET A 33 13.18 5.40 -0.01
C MET A 33 14.38 4.60 0.54
N LEU A 34 14.16 3.71 1.49
CA LEU A 34 15.23 2.96 2.17
C LEU A 34 15.53 1.59 1.53
N PRO A 35 14.54 0.71 1.23
CA PRO A 35 14.84 -0.66 0.83
C PRO A 35 15.76 -0.81 -0.39
N PRO A 36 15.61 -0.03 -1.48
CA PRO A 36 16.53 -0.09 -2.61
C PRO A 36 17.96 0.37 -2.27
N LEU A 37 18.14 1.12 -1.17
CA LEU A 37 19.43 1.59 -0.70
C LEU A 37 20.12 0.62 0.27
N PHE A 38 19.47 -0.43 0.75
CA PHE A 38 20.03 -1.38 1.71
C PHE A 38 21.43 -1.87 1.35
N PRO A 39 21.76 -2.22 0.10
CA PRO A 39 23.11 -2.69 -0.22
C PRO A 39 24.21 -1.66 0.12
N TRP A 40 23.95 -0.38 -0.15
CA TRP A 40 24.92 0.69 0.16
C TRP A 40 24.95 1.01 1.65
N LEU A 41 23.78 1.07 2.32
CA LEU A 41 23.68 1.36 3.74
C LEU A 41 24.30 0.23 4.59
N MET A 42 24.05 -1.03 4.22
CA MET A 42 24.64 -2.19 4.88
C MET A 42 26.17 -2.21 4.74
N ALA A 43 26.69 -1.88 3.54
CA ALA A 43 28.12 -1.82 3.29
C ALA A 43 28.79 -0.68 4.07
N GLU A 44 28.18 0.51 4.14
CA GLU A 44 28.78 1.70 4.79
C GLU A 44 28.70 1.61 6.32
N PHE A 45 27.59 1.13 6.85
CA PHE A 45 27.36 1.09 8.31
C PHE A 45 27.49 -0.28 8.94
N ALA A 46 27.98 -1.28 8.19
CA ALA A 46 28.15 -2.68 8.61
C ALA A 46 26.86 -3.30 9.19
N LEU A 47 25.70 -3.00 8.57
CA LEU A 47 24.39 -3.45 9.05
C LEU A 47 24.11 -4.90 8.60
N SER A 48 23.47 -5.66 9.47
CA SER A 48 22.79 -6.91 9.13
C SER A 48 21.50 -6.67 8.32
N TYR A 49 20.98 -7.71 7.66
CA TYR A 49 19.66 -7.64 7.02
C TYR A 49 18.53 -7.37 8.04
N THR A 50 18.68 -7.88 9.26
CA THR A 50 17.76 -7.60 10.37
C THR A 50 17.74 -6.12 10.72
N GLU A 51 18.91 -5.50 10.88
CA GLU A 51 19.00 -4.05 11.19
C GLU A 51 18.50 -3.19 10.05
N ALA A 52 18.85 -3.50 8.80
CA ALA A 52 18.34 -2.81 7.63
C ALA A 52 16.80 -2.93 7.54
N GLY A 53 16.27 -4.13 7.73
CA GLY A 53 14.82 -4.36 7.74
C GLY A 53 14.10 -3.68 8.90
N PHE A 54 14.74 -3.56 10.07
CA PHE A 54 14.18 -2.88 11.23
C PHE A 54 13.91 -1.38 10.97
N LEU A 55 14.65 -0.74 10.07
CA LEU A 55 14.33 0.61 9.61
C LEU A 55 12.90 0.69 9.04
N MET A 56 12.49 -0.32 8.26
CA MET A 56 11.14 -0.38 7.71
C MET A 56 10.11 -0.76 8.77
N THR A 57 10.46 -1.57 9.75
CA THR A 57 9.60 -1.80 10.91
C THR A 57 9.29 -0.49 11.63
N VAL A 58 10.31 0.34 11.91
CA VAL A 58 10.13 1.66 12.54
C VAL A 58 9.24 2.55 11.67
N PHE A 59 9.49 2.60 10.36
CA PHE A 59 8.65 3.35 9.42
C PHE A 59 7.17 2.94 9.53
N PHE A 60 6.85 1.65 9.42
CA PHE A 60 5.46 1.20 9.38
C PHE A 60 4.78 1.20 10.75
N VAL A 61 5.51 1.01 11.84
CA VAL A 61 4.96 1.16 13.21
C VAL A 61 4.57 2.62 13.47
N VAL A 62 5.46 3.57 13.15
CA VAL A 62 5.16 5.01 13.31
C VAL A 62 4.01 5.42 12.38
N SER A 63 4.03 4.94 11.13
CA SER A 63 2.95 5.18 10.16
C SER A 63 1.61 4.64 10.67
N GLY A 64 1.54 3.38 11.08
CA GLY A 64 0.30 2.74 11.52
C GLY A 64 -0.31 3.39 12.77
N ILE A 65 0.52 3.72 13.78
CA ILE A 65 0.08 4.46 14.97
C ILE A 65 -0.42 5.85 14.58
N GLY A 66 0.36 6.58 13.78
CA GLY A 66 -0.01 7.92 13.33
C GLY A 66 -1.28 7.91 12.47
N GLN A 67 -1.48 6.89 11.62
CA GLN A 67 -2.68 6.74 10.77
C GLN A 67 -3.95 6.55 11.60
N ALA A 68 -3.88 5.82 12.71
CA ALA A 68 -5.00 5.67 13.63
C ALA A 68 -5.41 7.02 14.27
N LEU A 69 -4.47 7.94 14.46
CA LEU A 69 -4.70 9.26 15.04
C LEU A 69 -5.02 10.34 13.98
N ALA A 70 -4.53 10.19 12.76
CA ALA A 70 -4.62 11.21 11.71
C ALA A 70 -6.08 11.54 11.34
N GLY A 71 -7.01 10.59 11.43
CA GLY A 71 -8.43 10.84 11.19
C GLY A 71 -9.00 11.91 12.13
N PHE A 72 -8.65 11.89 13.40
CA PHE A 72 -9.07 12.91 14.37
C PHE A 72 -8.48 14.29 14.08
N VAL A 73 -7.25 14.33 13.56
CA VAL A 73 -6.57 15.58 13.16
C VAL A 73 -7.23 16.15 11.91
N VAL A 74 -7.51 15.29 10.90
CA VAL A 74 -8.24 15.67 9.68
C VAL A 74 -9.62 16.26 10.00
N ASP A 75 -10.34 15.67 10.95
CA ASP A 75 -11.66 16.17 11.34
C ASP A 75 -11.61 17.54 12.02
N ARG A 76 -10.50 17.87 12.73
CA ARG A 76 -10.34 19.14 13.44
C ARG A 76 -9.82 20.28 12.58
N ILE A 77 -8.81 20.03 11.77
CA ILE A 77 -8.08 21.09 11.03
C ILE A 77 -8.25 20.99 9.52
N GLY A 78 -9.01 19.98 9.03
CA GLY A 78 -9.23 19.73 7.61
C GLY A 78 -8.16 18.86 6.96
N ALA A 79 -8.52 18.24 5.84
CA ALA A 79 -7.66 17.28 5.15
C ALA A 79 -6.48 17.95 4.42
N ARG A 80 -6.68 19.15 3.86
CA ARG A 80 -5.63 19.86 3.10
C ARG A 80 -4.38 20.17 3.92
N PRO A 81 -4.43 20.82 5.10
CA PRO A 81 -3.21 21.10 5.87
C PRO A 81 -2.51 19.83 6.32
N VAL A 82 -3.26 18.78 6.63
CA VAL A 82 -2.73 17.46 7.00
C VAL A 82 -1.97 16.83 5.83
N LEU A 83 -2.53 16.88 4.62
CA LEU A 83 -1.86 16.37 3.40
C LEU A 83 -0.54 17.12 3.13
N LEU A 84 -0.55 18.45 3.22
CA LEU A 84 0.64 19.28 3.03
C LEU A 84 1.72 18.98 4.07
N PHE A 85 1.33 18.79 5.33
CA PHE A 85 2.23 18.36 6.40
C PHE A 85 2.88 17.01 6.06
N GLY A 86 2.12 16.01 5.62
CA GLY A 86 2.64 14.70 5.27
C GLY A 86 3.69 14.75 4.16
N VAL A 87 3.37 15.43 3.04
CA VAL A 87 4.31 15.56 1.92
C VAL A 87 5.58 16.31 2.34
N GLY A 88 5.45 17.40 3.13
CA GLY A 88 6.59 18.14 3.67
C GLY A 88 7.47 17.30 4.59
N THR A 89 6.86 16.51 5.45
CA THR A 89 7.55 15.60 6.38
C THR A 89 8.28 14.48 5.63
N LEU A 90 7.71 13.96 4.54
CA LEU A 90 8.40 13.00 3.67
C LEU A 90 9.65 13.64 3.03
N GLY A 91 9.55 14.85 2.47
CA GLY A 91 10.72 15.59 1.96
C GLY A 91 11.80 15.80 3.04
N LEU A 92 11.37 16.17 4.26
CA LEU A 92 12.27 16.31 5.41
C LEU A 92 12.95 14.99 5.78
N SER A 93 12.24 13.85 5.74
CA SER A 93 12.82 12.55 6.05
C SER A 93 14.00 12.18 5.13
N ALA A 94 13.87 12.52 3.84
CA ALA A 94 14.96 12.32 2.88
C ALA A 94 16.14 13.26 3.13
N MET A 95 15.90 14.49 3.58
CA MET A 95 16.98 15.38 4.05
C MET A 95 17.69 14.80 5.25
N VAL A 96 16.96 14.29 6.26
CA VAL A 96 17.56 13.61 7.42
C VAL A 96 18.36 12.40 6.97
N LEU A 97 17.84 11.60 6.03
CA LEU A 97 18.56 10.46 5.47
C LEU A 97 19.87 10.92 4.82
N SER A 98 19.87 11.97 4.01
CA SER A 98 21.07 12.41 3.26
C SER A 98 22.25 12.78 4.14
N VAL A 99 22.00 13.21 5.39
CA VAL A 99 23.02 13.61 6.37
C VAL A 99 23.25 12.56 7.45
N ALA A 100 22.64 11.37 7.33
CA ALA A 100 22.79 10.31 8.32
C ALA A 100 24.24 9.84 8.40
N GLY A 101 24.83 9.93 9.60
CA GLY A 101 26.20 9.50 9.89
C GLY A 101 26.30 8.17 10.61
N GLY A 102 25.19 7.43 10.78
CA GLY A 102 25.13 6.13 11.45
C GLY A 102 23.71 5.62 11.60
N TYR A 103 23.57 4.45 12.21
CA TYR A 103 22.30 3.74 12.33
C TYR A 103 21.19 4.58 13.01
N GLY A 104 21.53 5.37 14.05
CA GLY A 104 20.58 6.29 14.68
C GLY A 104 20.02 7.34 13.75
N GLY A 105 20.83 7.86 12.81
CA GLY A 105 20.37 8.79 11.76
C GLY A 105 19.43 8.11 10.77
N LEU A 106 19.67 6.85 10.41
CA LEU A 106 18.80 6.06 9.56
C LEU A 106 17.45 5.78 10.24
N LEU A 107 17.47 5.42 11.54
CA LEU A 107 16.24 5.25 12.34
C LEU A 107 15.44 6.54 12.44
N ALA A 108 16.10 7.68 12.64
CA ALA A 108 15.45 8.98 12.65
C ALA A 108 14.77 9.30 11.29
N ALA A 109 15.47 9.05 10.18
CA ALA A 109 14.91 9.21 8.84
C ALA A 109 13.69 8.32 8.62
N ALA A 110 13.77 7.04 9.03
CA ALA A 110 12.66 6.09 8.95
C ALA A 110 11.45 6.53 9.78
N ALA A 111 11.67 6.99 11.02
CA ALA A 111 10.60 7.47 11.90
C ALA A 111 9.92 8.73 11.34
N VAL A 112 10.70 9.71 10.85
CA VAL A 112 10.18 10.93 10.22
C VAL A 112 9.40 10.58 8.95
N ALA A 113 9.90 9.64 8.13
CA ALA A 113 9.19 9.16 6.95
C ALA A 113 7.87 8.47 7.33
N GLY A 114 7.85 7.62 8.36
CA GLY A 114 6.65 6.98 8.88
C GLY A 114 5.62 7.99 9.37
N LEU A 115 6.06 9.04 10.08
CA LEU A 115 5.18 10.12 10.51
C LEU A 115 4.57 10.86 9.31
N GLY A 116 5.38 11.19 8.30
CA GLY A 116 4.89 11.79 7.06
C GLY A 116 3.90 10.91 6.32
N ASN A 117 4.14 9.59 6.30
CA ASN A 117 3.29 8.61 5.64
C ASN A 117 1.92 8.42 6.32
N SER A 118 1.85 8.58 7.63
CA SER A 118 0.69 8.24 8.46
C SER A 118 -0.62 8.95 8.09
N ILE A 119 -0.54 10.04 7.35
CA ILE A 119 -1.70 10.93 7.16
C ILE A 119 -2.45 10.68 5.83
N PHE A 120 -1.83 9.96 4.86
CA PHE A 120 -2.33 9.97 3.48
C PHE A 120 -3.71 9.36 3.34
N HIS A 121 -3.96 8.14 3.82
CA HIS A 121 -5.27 7.52 3.65
C HIS A 121 -6.41 8.36 4.27
N PRO A 122 -6.32 8.85 5.53
CA PRO A 122 -7.36 9.71 6.09
C PRO A 122 -7.55 11.03 5.32
N ALA A 123 -6.46 11.68 4.90
CA ALA A 123 -6.55 12.96 4.19
C ALA A 123 -7.02 12.77 2.74
N ASP A 124 -6.45 11.81 2.02
CA ASP A 124 -6.77 11.53 0.62
C ASP A 124 -8.24 11.15 0.42
N PHE A 125 -8.72 10.16 1.19
CA PHE A 125 -10.11 9.73 1.10
C PHE A 125 -11.07 10.84 1.51
N THR A 126 -10.72 11.68 2.49
CA THR A 126 -11.52 12.85 2.86
C THR A 126 -11.61 13.84 1.70
N LEU A 127 -10.48 14.19 1.08
CA LEU A 127 -10.45 15.10 -0.06
C LEU A 127 -11.24 14.55 -1.25
N LEU A 128 -11.01 13.28 -1.63
CA LEU A 128 -11.71 12.67 -2.75
C LEU A 128 -13.23 12.64 -2.52
N ASN A 129 -13.68 12.19 -1.33
CA ASN A 129 -15.11 12.10 -1.02
C ASN A 129 -15.79 13.46 -0.92
N ARG A 130 -15.09 14.52 -0.47
CA ARG A 130 -15.69 15.86 -0.31
C ARG A 130 -15.61 16.71 -1.58
N ARG A 131 -14.66 16.43 -2.48
CA ARG A 131 -14.34 17.33 -3.60
C ARG A 131 -14.70 16.76 -4.97
N VAL A 132 -14.74 15.44 -5.11
CA VAL A 132 -15.05 14.76 -6.38
C VAL A 132 -16.53 14.41 -6.43
N SER A 133 -17.15 14.64 -7.59
CA SER A 133 -18.57 14.30 -7.82
C SER A 133 -18.79 12.79 -7.65
N SER A 134 -19.95 12.39 -7.10
CA SER A 134 -20.29 11.00 -6.79
C SER A 134 -20.16 10.06 -8.00
N GLY A 135 -20.49 10.53 -9.20
CA GLY A 135 -20.39 9.75 -10.45
C GLY A 135 -18.93 9.46 -10.86
N ARG A 136 -17.94 10.16 -10.30
CA ARG A 136 -16.52 9.98 -10.64
C ARG A 136 -15.67 9.42 -9.49
N LEU A 137 -16.26 9.15 -8.33
CA LEU A 137 -15.53 8.60 -7.18
C LEU A 137 -14.86 7.25 -7.49
N GLY A 138 -15.52 6.40 -8.29
CA GLY A 138 -14.90 5.14 -8.73
C GLY A 138 -13.60 5.35 -9.51
N HIS A 139 -13.59 6.32 -10.44
CA HIS A 139 -12.37 6.70 -11.17
C HIS A 139 -11.32 7.30 -10.23
N ALA A 140 -11.73 8.13 -9.27
CA ALA A 140 -10.83 8.73 -8.29
C ALA A 140 -10.09 7.68 -7.46
N PHE A 141 -10.80 6.67 -6.96
CA PHE A 141 -10.19 5.57 -6.20
C PHE A 141 -9.30 4.68 -7.07
N SER A 142 -9.66 4.47 -8.34
CA SER A 142 -8.81 3.72 -9.27
C SER A 142 -7.51 4.46 -9.57
N VAL A 143 -7.56 5.77 -9.81
CA VAL A 143 -6.36 6.60 -10.01
C VAL A 143 -5.51 6.64 -8.75
N HIS A 144 -6.11 6.78 -7.58
CA HIS A 144 -5.43 6.73 -6.28
C HIS A 144 -4.66 5.41 -6.11
N GLY A 145 -5.29 4.25 -6.33
CA GLY A 145 -4.60 2.96 -6.25
C GLY A 145 -3.49 2.80 -7.30
N LEU A 146 -3.73 3.24 -8.54
CA LEU A 146 -2.75 3.17 -9.61
C LEU A 146 -1.52 4.05 -9.33
N THR A 147 -1.73 5.28 -8.87
CA THR A 147 -0.61 6.19 -8.54
C THR A 147 0.23 5.66 -7.38
N GLY A 148 -0.36 4.97 -6.41
CA GLY A 148 0.38 4.26 -5.37
C GLY A 148 1.33 3.21 -5.94
N ASN A 149 0.86 2.33 -6.82
CA ASN A 149 1.71 1.32 -7.47
C ASN A 149 2.82 1.94 -8.33
N LEU A 150 2.49 3.00 -9.08
CA LEU A 150 3.49 3.74 -9.87
C LEU A 150 4.52 4.45 -8.97
N GLY A 151 4.09 4.95 -7.82
CA GLY A 151 4.96 5.53 -6.79
C GLY A 151 5.98 4.51 -6.28
N TRP A 152 5.55 3.30 -5.95
CA TRP A 152 6.47 2.21 -5.57
C TRP A 152 7.45 1.87 -6.69
N ALA A 153 6.97 1.69 -7.93
CA ALA A 153 7.84 1.38 -9.06
C ALA A 153 8.88 2.49 -9.31
N ALA A 154 8.44 3.75 -9.29
CA ALA A 154 9.33 4.89 -9.44
C ALA A 154 10.36 4.98 -8.31
N GLY A 155 9.94 4.77 -7.05
CA GLY A 155 10.83 4.73 -5.89
C GLY A 155 11.94 3.69 -6.06
N SER A 156 11.58 2.46 -6.44
CA SER A 156 12.55 1.38 -6.66
C SER A 156 13.60 1.76 -7.70
N VAL A 157 13.18 2.26 -8.87
CA VAL A 157 14.07 2.61 -9.98
C VAL A 157 14.93 3.83 -9.67
N VAL A 158 14.31 4.90 -9.17
CA VAL A 158 15.01 6.18 -8.95
C VAL A 158 16.02 6.04 -7.81
N MET A 159 15.60 5.45 -6.68
CA MET A 159 16.50 5.32 -5.53
C MET A 159 17.72 4.48 -5.85
N ALA A 160 17.55 3.30 -6.44
CA ALA A 160 18.66 2.43 -6.81
C ALA A 160 19.49 3.01 -7.97
N GLY A 161 18.85 3.58 -8.99
CA GLY A 161 19.53 4.13 -10.16
C GLY A 161 20.43 5.32 -9.81
N VAL A 162 19.93 6.27 -9.03
CA VAL A 162 20.73 7.40 -8.54
C VAL A 162 21.84 6.93 -7.59
N ALA A 163 21.54 5.97 -6.70
CA ALA A 163 22.55 5.44 -5.79
C ALA A 163 23.69 4.76 -6.54
N ALA A 164 23.39 4.00 -7.59
CA ALA A 164 24.42 3.37 -8.43
C ALA A 164 25.28 4.38 -9.19
N ALA A 165 24.71 5.52 -9.61
CA ALA A 165 25.41 6.55 -10.37
C ALA A 165 26.21 7.53 -9.51
N SER A 166 25.68 7.89 -8.33
CA SER A 166 26.17 9.05 -7.54
C SER A 166 26.16 8.83 -6.03
N GLY A 167 25.91 7.60 -5.58
CA GLY A 167 25.84 7.24 -4.17
C GLY A 167 24.47 7.48 -3.53
N TRP A 168 24.21 6.78 -2.43
CA TRP A 168 22.93 6.77 -1.74
C TRP A 168 22.53 8.13 -1.13
N ARG A 169 23.49 8.96 -0.72
CA ARG A 169 23.21 10.31 -0.21
C ARG A 169 22.63 11.21 -1.31
N SER A 170 23.17 11.12 -2.52
CA SER A 170 22.62 11.82 -3.70
C SER A 170 21.21 11.34 -4.02
N SER A 171 20.96 10.03 -3.87
CA SER A 171 19.63 9.46 -4.03
C SER A 171 18.63 10.04 -3.01
N ALA A 172 19.03 10.15 -1.74
CA ALA A 172 18.22 10.79 -0.70
C ALA A 172 17.95 12.27 -1.01
N LEU A 173 18.94 13.02 -1.51
CA LEU A 173 18.72 14.40 -1.93
C LEU A 173 17.75 14.53 -3.11
N VAL A 174 17.83 13.64 -4.09
CA VAL A 174 16.86 13.59 -5.21
C VAL A 174 15.45 13.34 -4.68
N ALA A 175 15.27 12.39 -3.73
CA ALA A 175 13.99 12.15 -3.08
C ALA A 175 13.49 13.39 -2.32
N ALA A 176 14.37 14.10 -1.60
CA ALA A 176 14.01 15.33 -0.89
C ALA A 176 13.52 16.42 -1.87
N VAL A 177 14.26 16.64 -2.97
CA VAL A 177 13.88 17.60 -4.02
C VAL A 177 12.54 17.22 -4.63
N ALA A 178 12.31 15.95 -4.94
CA ALA A 178 11.04 15.47 -5.47
C ALA A 178 9.88 15.71 -4.48
N GLY A 179 10.05 15.38 -3.20
CA GLY A 179 9.05 15.61 -2.15
C GLY A 179 8.72 17.11 -2.00
N PHE A 180 9.72 17.97 -1.93
CA PHE A 180 9.50 19.42 -1.83
C PHE A 180 8.96 20.05 -3.11
N ALA A 181 9.28 19.52 -4.29
CA ALA A 181 8.68 19.96 -5.55
C ALA A 181 7.18 19.63 -5.59
N VAL A 182 6.78 18.43 -5.14
CA VAL A 182 5.36 18.07 -5.00
C VAL A 182 4.68 18.97 -3.96
N LEU A 183 5.30 19.21 -2.80
CA LEU A 183 4.78 20.15 -1.81
C LEU A 183 4.56 21.53 -2.40
N GLY A 184 5.53 22.06 -3.15
CA GLY A 184 5.45 23.36 -3.84
C GLY A 184 4.28 23.41 -4.82
N LEU A 185 4.07 22.34 -5.61
CA LEU A 185 2.93 22.23 -6.51
C LEU A 185 1.59 22.21 -5.75
N LEU A 186 1.50 21.42 -4.67
CA LEU A 186 0.28 21.37 -3.86
C LEU A 186 -0.02 22.71 -3.16
N LEU A 187 1.00 23.41 -2.70
CA LEU A 187 0.86 24.77 -2.14
C LEU A 187 0.40 25.78 -3.20
N TRP A 188 0.93 25.70 -4.41
CA TRP A 188 0.50 26.52 -5.53
C TRP A 188 -0.96 26.26 -5.89
N ARG A 189 -1.37 24.99 -5.93
CA ARG A 189 -2.73 24.56 -6.24
C ARG A 189 -3.64 24.41 -5.00
N ARG A 190 -3.25 24.92 -3.84
CA ARG A 190 -3.96 24.74 -2.56
C ARG A 190 -5.44 25.15 -2.59
N ARG A 191 -5.84 26.03 -3.49
CA ARG A 191 -7.25 26.43 -3.63
C ARG A 191 -8.13 25.30 -4.17
N SER A 192 -7.60 24.45 -5.04
CA SER A 192 -8.29 23.28 -5.59
C SER A 192 -8.53 22.21 -4.53
N LEU A 193 -7.66 22.14 -3.52
CA LEU A 193 -7.74 21.24 -2.37
C LEU A 193 -8.44 21.87 -1.15
N ALA A 194 -8.92 23.13 -1.23
CA ALA A 194 -9.56 23.78 -0.11
C ALA A 194 -10.83 23.02 0.28
N ASP A 195 -11.01 22.73 1.57
CA ASP A 195 -12.24 22.15 2.06
C ASP A 195 -13.42 23.01 1.61
N ALA A 196 -14.40 22.42 0.93
CA ALA A 196 -15.67 23.09 0.74
C ALA A 196 -16.24 23.28 2.15
N SER A 197 -16.51 24.51 2.53
CA SER A 197 -17.22 24.83 3.77
C SER A 197 -18.62 24.21 3.67
N GLU A 198 -18.77 22.94 4.00
CA GLU A 198 -20.07 22.42 4.36
C GLU A 198 -20.43 23.01 5.72
N PRO A 199 -21.64 23.61 5.85
CA PRO A 199 -22.11 24.04 7.16
C PRO A 199 -22.11 22.83 8.09
N ALA A 200 -21.53 22.98 9.27
CA ALA A 200 -21.47 21.96 10.32
C ALA A 200 -22.86 21.34 10.68
N MET A 201 -23.94 21.90 10.18
CA MET A 201 -25.31 21.43 10.34
C MET A 201 -25.66 20.16 9.54
N ALA A 202 -24.95 19.84 8.44
CA ALA A 202 -25.23 18.63 7.64
C ALA A 202 -24.66 17.36 8.29
N VAL A 203 -23.54 17.49 9.03
CA VAL A 203 -22.92 16.39 9.80
C VAL A 203 -23.77 16.04 11.02
N THR A 204 -24.33 17.03 11.72
CA THR A 204 -25.17 16.84 12.90
C THR A 204 -26.53 16.23 12.60
N ALA A 205 -27.11 16.47 11.43
CA ALA A 205 -28.41 15.87 11.04
C ALA A 205 -28.30 14.37 10.70
N ARG A 206 -27.15 13.92 10.16
CA ARG A 206 -26.88 12.49 9.90
C ARG A 206 -26.55 11.68 11.16
N GLN A 207 -26.07 12.32 12.23
CA GLN A 207 -25.76 11.67 13.51
C GLN A 207 -26.99 11.42 14.42
N ARG A 208 -28.16 11.96 14.10
CA ARG A 208 -29.36 11.86 14.96
C ARG A 208 -30.30 10.70 14.65
N GLN A 209 -29.99 9.84 13.68
CA GLN A 209 -30.81 8.66 13.39
C GLN A 209 -30.16 7.38 13.92
N GLY A 210 -30.51 7.04 15.17
CA GLY A 210 -30.17 5.78 15.83
C GLY A 210 -28.94 5.88 16.73
N ALA A 211 -29.02 5.28 17.92
CA ALA A 211 -27.84 5.13 18.79
C ALA A 211 -26.72 4.43 18.01
N PRO A 212 -25.50 5.00 17.96
CA PRO A 212 -24.42 4.36 17.21
C PRO A 212 -24.16 2.99 17.86
N PRO A 213 -24.04 1.92 17.07
CA PRO A 213 -23.57 0.64 17.59
C PRO A 213 -22.24 0.93 18.31
N ALA A 214 -22.01 0.22 19.45
CA ALA A 214 -20.81 0.42 20.27
C ALA A 214 -19.59 0.56 19.35
N ALA A 215 -18.76 1.58 19.59
CA ALA A 215 -17.71 2.02 18.65
C ALA A 215 -16.81 0.86 18.16
N LEU A 216 -16.72 -0.21 18.93
CA LEU A 216 -15.90 -1.40 18.68
C LEU A 216 -16.73 -2.67 18.38
N ALA A 217 -18.03 -2.56 18.12
CA ALA A 217 -18.88 -3.74 17.86
C ALA A 217 -18.39 -4.59 16.67
N PHE A 218 -17.70 -3.95 15.70
CA PHE A 218 -17.13 -4.64 14.54
C PHE A 218 -16.02 -5.65 14.91
N LEU A 219 -15.34 -5.48 16.04
CA LEU A 219 -14.32 -6.43 16.53
C LEU A 219 -14.93 -7.78 16.93
N GLY A 220 -16.24 -7.86 17.15
CA GLY A 220 -16.96 -9.12 17.34
C GLY A 220 -17.23 -9.90 16.04
N SER A 221 -16.94 -9.32 14.87
CA SER A 221 -17.21 -9.96 13.59
C SER A 221 -16.04 -10.80 13.09
N GLY A 222 -16.23 -12.12 12.99
CA GLY A 222 -15.22 -13.01 12.38
C GLY A 222 -14.88 -12.65 10.94
N ALA A 223 -15.83 -12.15 10.15
CA ALA A 223 -15.57 -11.71 8.77
C ALA A 223 -14.60 -10.52 8.70
N VAL A 224 -14.68 -9.57 9.63
CA VAL A 224 -13.78 -8.43 9.73
C VAL A 224 -12.36 -8.88 10.08
N TRP A 225 -12.22 -9.82 11.02
CA TRP A 225 -10.92 -10.42 11.36
C TRP A 225 -10.31 -11.22 10.22
N LEU A 226 -11.11 -11.97 9.46
CA LEU A 226 -10.61 -12.67 8.27
C LEU A 226 -10.08 -11.69 7.21
N CYS A 227 -10.78 -10.58 6.99
CA CYS A 227 -10.29 -9.51 6.10
C CYS A 227 -8.99 -8.89 6.62
N PHE A 228 -8.90 -8.59 7.91
CA PHE A 228 -7.68 -8.09 8.55
C PHE A 228 -6.50 -9.05 8.36
N LEU A 229 -6.69 -10.34 8.68
CA LEU A 229 -5.67 -11.37 8.50
C LEU A 229 -5.26 -11.54 7.04
N PHE A 230 -6.20 -11.43 6.11
CA PHE A 230 -5.91 -11.47 4.69
C PHE A 230 -4.96 -10.34 4.27
N PHE A 231 -5.24 -9.10 4.72
CA PHE A 231 -4.33 -7.97 4.48
C PHE A 231 -2.97 -8.18 5.13
N LEU A 232 -2.95 -8.55 6.40
CA LEU A 232 -1.70 -8.81 7.13
C LEU A 232 -0.82 -9.84 6.39
N ILE A 233 -1.39 -10.96 5.96
CA ILE A 233 -0.65 -12.04 5.31
C ILE A 233 -0.17 -11.62 3.91
N THR A 234 -1.03 -11.01 3.10
CA THR A 234 -0.64 -10.58 1.75
C THR A 234 0.40 -9.48 1.75
N THR A 235 0.33 -8.55 2.69
CA THR A 235 1.32 -7.47 2.80
C THR A 235 2.61 -7.93 3.49
N SER A 236 2.55 -8.95 4.37
CA SER A 236 3.78 -9.60 4.85
C SER A 236 4.55 -10.24 3.69
N ALA A 237 3.87 -10.93 2.76
CA ALA A 237 4.50 -11.47 1.56
C ALA A 237 5.11 -10.37 0.67
N PHE A 238 4.39 -9.26 0.49
CA PHE A 238 4.90 -8.10 -0.25
C PHE A 238 6.11 -7.49 0.45
N GLY A 239 6.08 -7.33 1.78
CA GLY A 239 7.17 -6.76 2.58
C GLY A 239 8.49 -7.53 2.45
N VAL A 240 8.44 -8.86 2.27
CA VAL A 240 9.63 -9.66 1.95
C VAL A 240 10.27 -9.19 0.66
N LEU A 241 9.49 -9.09 -0.40
CA LEU A 241 9.99 -8.68 -1.72
C LEU A 241 10.40 -7.21 -1.73
N GLN A 242 9.63 -6.35 -1.06
CA GLN A 242 9.92 -4.92 -0.94
C GLN A 242 11.30 -4.67 -0.32
N ASN A 243 11.62 -5.39 0.76
CA ASN A 243 12.85 -5.15 1.52
C ASN A 243 14.04 -5.95 0.98
N TYR A 244 13.82 -7.15 0.48
CA TYR A 244 14.89 -8.11 0.28
C TYR A 244 14.99 -8.71 -1.12
N ALA A 245 14.11 -8.37 -2.08
CA ALA A 245 14.19 -8.94 -3.44
C ALA A 245 15.58 -8.75 -4.08
N PRO A 246 16.25 -7.57 -3.99
CA PRO A 246 17.58 -7.43 -4.56
C PRO A 246 18.59 -8.39 -3.94
N ALA A 247 18.61 -8.51 -2.61
CA ALA A 247 19.52 -9.40 -1.90
C ALA A 247 19.25 -10.88 -2.21
N ILE A 248 17.98 -11.27 -2.25
CA ILE A 248 17.56 -12.63 -2.60
C ILE A 248 18.02 -12.99 -4.01
N LEU A 249 17.70 -12.15 -5.00
CA LEU A 249 18.04 -12.41 -6.40
C LEU A 249 19.54 -12.38 -6.65
N HIS A 250 20.28 -11.52 -5.96
CA HIS A 250 21.74 -11.49 -6.03
C HIS A 250 22.34 -12.79 -5.50
N ASN A 251 21.93 -13.24 -4.30
CA ASN A 251 22.54 -14.38 -3.63
C ASN A 251 22.08 -15.74 -4.16
N VAL A 252 20.81 -15.86 -4.61
CA VAL A 252 20.26 -17.13 -5.15
C VAL A 252 20.67 -17.35 -6.59
N TYR A 253 20.71 -16.28 -7.40
CA TYR A 253 20.89 -16.37 -8.84
C TYR A 253 22.17 -15.73 -9.37
N GLY A 254 23.02 -15.17 -8.50
CA GLY A 254 24.26 -14.49 -8.89
C GLY A 254 24.05 -13.23 -9.74
N MET A 255 22.85 -12.64 -9.69
CA MET A 255 22.54 -11.45 -10.48
C MET A 255 23.34 -10.25 -9.99
N ALA A 256 23.87 -9.43 -10.91
CA ALA A 256 24.47 -8.17 -10.54
C ALA A 256 23.45 -7.30 -9.78
N LEU A 257 23.86 -6.64 -8.71
CA LEU A 257 22.96 -5.94 -7.79
C LEU A 257 22.04 -4.90 -8.47
N PRO A 258 22.51 -4.09 -9.44
CA PRO A 258 21.64 -3.18 -10.17
C PRO A 258 20.53 -3.90 -10.96
N VAL A 259 20.84 -5.08 -11.51
CA VAL A 259 19.86 -5.91 -12.24
C VAL A 259 18.89 -6.60 -11.27
N ALA A 260 19.39 -7.08 -10.13
CA ALA A 260 18.57 -7.69 -9.08
C ALA A 260 17.52 -6.70 -8.53
N THR A 261 17.85 -5.41 -8.43
CA THR A 261 16.91 -4.36 -8.02
C THR A 261 15.75 -4.20 -9.01
N LEU A 262 15.97 -4.45 -10.32
CA LEU A 262 14.89 -4.46 -11.31
C LEU A 262 13.86 -5.57 -11.06
N GLY A 263 14.19 -6.60 -10.28
CA GLY A 263 13.25 -7.65 -9.89
C GLY A 263 12.06 -7.09 -9.10
N LEU A 264 12.30 -6.20 -8.13
CA LEU A 264 11.23 -5.53 -7.41
C LEU A 264 10.41 -4.61 -8.34
N THR A 265 11.07 -3.90 -9.23
CA THR A 265 10.37 -3.05 -10.24
C THR A 265 9.48 -3.90 -11.15
N ALA A 266 9.99 -5.04 -11.64
CA ALA A 266 9.23 -5.97 -12.48
C ALA A 266 7.98 -6.49 -11.74
N TYR A 267 8.12 -6.88 -10.45
CA TYR A 267 7.01 -7.25 -9.59
C TYR A 267 5.96 -6.13 -9.49
N LEU A 268 6.38 -4.88 -9.22
CA LEU A 268 5.48 -3.74 -9.04
C LEU A 268 4.74 -3.36 -10.33
N LEU A 269 5.43 -3.38 -11.47
CA LEU A 269 4.81 -3.16 -12.78
C LEU A 269 3.84 -4.29 -13.13
N GLY A 270 4.23 -5.54 -12.86
CA GLY A 270 3.34 -6.70 -12.99
C GLY A 270 2.09 -6.53 -12.14
N SER A 271 2.23 -6.09 -10.87
CA SER A 271 1.11 -5.83 -9.98
C SER A 271 0.19 -4.72 -10.50
N ALA A 272 0.74 -3.63 -11.03
CA ALA A 272 -0.06 -2.56 -11.63
C ALA A 272 -0.88 -3.06 -12.84
N LEU A 273 -0.26 -3.83 -13.74
CA LEU A 273 -0.95 -4.47 -14.87
C LEU A 273 -2.02 -5.45 -14.40
N GLY A 274 -1.67 -6.27 -13.39
CA GLY A 274 -2.60 -7.19 -12.76
C GLY A 274 -3.81 -6.50 -12.15
N MET A 275 -3.63 -5.36 -11.49
CA MET A 275 -4.72 -4.57 -10.91
C MET A 275 -5.70 -4.07 -11.97
N VAL A 276 -5.20 -3.59 -13.11
CA VAL A 276 -6.04 -3.20 -14.25
C VAL A 276 -6.82 -4.41 -14.76
N ALA A 277 -6.14 -5.52 -15.04
CA ALA A 277 -6.78 -6.76 -15.49
C ALA A 277 -7.81 -7.28 -14.48
N GLY A 278 -7.48 -7.26 -13.18
CA GLY A 278 -8.33 -7.69 -12.08
C GLY A 278 -9.61 -6.88 -11.94
N GLY A 279 -9.57 -5.58 -12.25
CA GLY A 279 -10.76 -4.74 -12.31
C GLY A 279 -11.76 -5.20 -13.37
N PHE A 280 -11.28 -5.54 -14.57
CA PHE A 280 -12.12 -6.09 -15.65
C PHE A 280 -12.59 -7.52 -15.38
N ILE A 281 -11.72 -8.38 -14.85
CA ILE A 281 -12.05 -9.77 -14.54
C ILE A 281 -13.06 -9.81 -13.38
N GLY A 282 -12.79 -9.07 -12.29
CA GLY A 282 -13.64 -9.05 -11.11
C GLY A 282 -15.05 -8.56 -11.36
N SER A 283 -15.26 -7.72 -12.39
CA SER A 283 -16.61 -7.29 -12.78
C SER A 283 -17.47 -8.38 -13.40
N ARG A 284 -16.86 -9.50 -13.82
CA ARG A 284 -17.56 -10.65 -14.44
C ARG A 284 -17.94 -11.74 -13.47
N PHE A 285 -17.44 -11.68 -12.23
CA PHE A 285 -17.70 -12.70 -11.22
C PHE A 285 -18.37 -12.08 -9.98
N ASP A 286 -19.48 -12.68 -9.53
CA ASP A 286 -20.18 -12.26 -8.33
C ASP A 286 -19.40 -12.59 -7.05
N ASP A 287 -18.68 -13.70 -7.06
CA ASP A 287 -17.91 -14.20 -5.92
C ASP A 287 -16.42 -13.91 -6.12
N SER A 288 -15.87 -13.07 -5.23
CA SER A 288 -14.50 -12.56 -5.29
C SER A 288 -13.43 -13.66 -5.17
N ASP A 289 -13.73 -14.77 -4.50
CA ASP A 289 -12.80 -15.89 -4.29
C ASP A 289 -12.47 -16.63 -5.59
N PHE A 290 -13.34 -16.65 -6.59
CA PHE A 290 -13.05 -17.20 -7.91
C PHE A 290 -11.99 -16.43 -8.69
N VAL A 291 -11.76 -15.17 -8.32
CA VAL A 291 -10.67 -14.35 -8.89
C VAL A 291 -9.43 -14.41 -8.03
N ILE A 292 -9.59 -14.25 -6.71
CA ILE A 292 -8.49 -14.18 -5.75
C ILE A 292 -7.71 -15.49 -5.69
N ALA A 293 -8.41 -16.63 -5.57
CA ALA A 293 -7.75 -17.91 -5.32
C ALA A 293 -6.82 -18.35 -6.47
N PRO A 294 -7.24 -18.38 -7.77
CA PRO A 294 -6.34 -18.77 -8.84
C PRO A 294 -5.20 -17.76 -9.05
N SER A 295 -5.44 -16.47 -8.82
CA SER A 295 -4.42 -15.43 -8.96
C SER A 295 -3.31 -15.57 -7.91
N LEU A 296 -3.67 -15.84 -6.65
CA LEU A 296 -2.71 -16.10 -5.58
C LEU A 296 -2.04 -17.48 -5.74
N ALA A 297 -2.73 -18.48 -6.29
CA ALA A 297 -2.12 -19.77 -6.60
C ALA A 297 -1.02 -19.62 -7.66
N LEU A 298 -1.29 -18.85 -8.74
CA LEU A 298 -0.27 -18.51 -9.75
C LEU A 298 0.95 -17.86 -9.10
N SER A 299 0.72 -16.86 -8.26
CA SER A 299 1.78 -16.13 -7.56
C SER A 299 2.57 -17.04 -6.61
N ALA A 300 1.91 -17.92 -5.86
CA ALA A 300 2.54 -18.88 -4.96
C ALA A 300 3.42 -19.90 -5.73
N LEU A 301 2.88 -20.49 -6.80
CA LEU A 301 3.61 -21.45 -7.64
C LEU A 301 4.85 -20.81 -8.28
N THR A 302 4.71 -19.57 -8.76
CA THR A 302 5.84 -18.83 -9.35
C THR A 302 6.89 -18.51 -8.29
N SER A 303 6.47 -18.16 -7.07
CA SER A 303 7.38 -17.92 -5.94
C SER A 303 8.13 -19.19 -5.52
N LEU A 304 7.46 -20.34 -5.52
CA LEU A 304 8.10 -21.64 -5.28
C LEU A 304 9.14 -21.98 -6.37
N LEU A 305 8.80 -21.77 -7.63
CA LEU A 305 9.74 -21.98 -8.75
C LEU A 305 11.01 -21.16 -8.58
N LEU A 306 10.88 -19.89 -8.16
CA LEU A 306 12.03 -19.04 -7.86
C LEU A 306 12.78 -19.50 -6.59
N ALA A 307 12.07 -19.98 -5.55
CA ALA A 307 12.71 -20.41 -4.31
C ALA A 307 13.65 -21.61 -4.48
N PHE A 308 13.35 -22.50 -5.44
CA PHE A 308 14.20 -23.67 -5.72
C PHE A 308 15.42 -23.37 -6.58
N GLY A 309 15.60 -22.13 -7.08
CA GLY A 309 16.76 -21.75 -7.88
C GLY A 309 16.82 -22.41 -9.26
N LEU A 310 15.72 -22.99 -9.75
CA LEU A 310 15.67 -23.77 -10.99
C LEU A 310 15.46 -22.93 -12.25
N SER A 311 15.22 -21.64 -12.09
CA SER A 311 14.91 -20.75 -13.22
C SER A 311 16.16 -20.19 -13.87
N PRO A 312 16.26 -20.13 -15.20
CA PRO A 312 17.37 -19.45 -15.86
C PRO A 312 17.33 -17.95 -15.57
N THR A 313 18.49 -17.32 -15.46
CA THR A 313 18.59 -15.90 -15.04
C THR A 313 17.74 -14.95 -15.90
N MET A 314 17.63 -15.20 -17.21
CA MET A 314 16.79 -14.39 -18.09
C MET A 314 15.28 -14.47 -17.80
N ALA A 315 14.82 -15.51 -17.12
CA ALA A 315 13.42 -15.68 -16.75
C ALA A 315 13.05 -14.99 -15.40
N ILE A 316 14.04 -14.56 -14.62
CA ILE A 316 13.81 -14.04 -13.26
C ILE A 316 12.91 -12.80 -13.27
N LEU A 317 13.24 -11.80 -14.10
CA LEU A 317 12.42 -10.58 -14.18
C LEU A 317 10.99 -10.85 -14.68
N PRO A 318 10.76 -11.63 -15.75
CA PRO A 318 9.42 -12.08 -16.13
C PRO A 318 8.67 -12.83 -15.01
N LEU A 319 9.34 -13.71 -14.28
CA LEU A 319 8.71 -14.43 -13.16
C LEU A 319 8.37 -13.51 -11.99
N MET A 320 9.24 -12.55 -11.65
CA MET A 320 8.93 -11.51 -10.67
C MET A 320 7.71 -10.68 -11.09
N ALA A 321 7.61 -10.30 -12.37
CA ALA A 321 6.44 -9.63 -12.92
C ALA A 321 5.19 -10.51 -12.83
N LEU A 322 5.30 -11.82 -13.05
CA LEU A 322 4.18 -12.76 -12.97
C LEU A 322 3.69 -12.94 -11.52
N ILE A 323 4.59 -12.99 -10.53
CA ILE A 323 4.21 -12.96 -9.11
C ILE A 323 3.41 -11.70 -8.81
N GLY A 324 3.92 -10.53 -9.22
CA GLY A 324 3.23 -9.26 -9.05
C GLY A 324 1.88 -9.23 -9.75
N PHE A 325 1.80 -9.72 -10.98
CA PHE A 325 0.55 -9.77 -11.76
C PHE A 325 -0.53 -10.58 -11.02
N GLY A 326 -0.21 -11.76 -10.49
CA GLY A 326 -1.14 -12.56 -9.71
C GLY A 326 -1.67 -11.82 -8.47
N VAL A 327 -0.79 -11.17 -7.70
CA VAL A 327 -1.19 -10.35 -6.55
C VAL A 327 -2.05 -9.16 -6.99
N GLY A 328 -1.68 -8.50 -8.08
CA GLY A 328 -2.41 -7.37 -8.64
C GLY A 328 -3.82 -7.71 -9.08
N VAL A 329 -4.02 -8.84 -9.79
CA VAL A 329 -5.35 -9.32 -10.21
C VAL A 329 -6.27 -9.57 -9.01
N ALA A 330 -5.74 -10.04 -7.89
CA ALA A 330 -6.51 -10.30 -6.67
C ALA A 330 -6.96 -8.99 -5.98
N ALA A 331 -6.24 -7.87 -6.13
CA ALA A 331 -6.41 -6.66 -5.33
C ALA A 331 -7.83 -6.02 -5.43
N PRO A 332 -8.43 -5.76 -6.61
CA PRO A 332 -9.77 -5.17 -6.68
C PRO A 332 -10.85 -6.05 -6.05
N SER A 333 -10.74 -7.37 -6.25
CA SER A 333 -11.69 -8.34 -5.68
C SER A 333 -11.55 -8.44 -4.16
N ARG A 334 -10.34 -8.30 -3.64
CA ARG A 334 -10.04 -8.21 -2.20
C ARG A 334 -10.74 -7.00 -1.57
N ASP A 335 -10.58 -5.81 -2.16
CA ASP A 335 -11.16 -4.58 -1.63
C ASP A 335 -12.70 -4.63 -1.64
N LEU A 336 -13.27 -5.25 -2.67
CA LEU A 336 -14.71 -5.50 -2.74
C LEU A 336 -15.19 -6.47 -1.65
N LEU A 337 -14.40 -7.49 -1.32
CA LEU A 337 -14.68 -8.43 -0.24
C LEU A 337 -14.77 -7.72 1.12
N VAL A 338 -13.80 -6.83 1.42
CA VAL A 338 -13.79 -6.01 2.64
C VAL A 338 -15.02 -5.10 2.70
N ARG A 339 -15.33 -4.42 1.60
CA ARG A 339 -16.51 -3.58 1.51
C ARG A 339 -17.81 -4.35 1.81
N ARG A 340 -17.95 -5.54 1.25
CA ARG A 340 -19.12 -6.41 1.49
C ARG A 340 -19.20 -6.85 2.96
N ALA A 341 -18.08 -7.26 3.56
CA ALA A 341 -18.03 -7.64 4.96
C ALA A 341 -18.42 -6.49 5.91
N ALA A 342 -17.92 -5.28 5.63
CA ALA A 342 -18.23 -4.09 6.41
C ALA A 342 -19.71 -3.68 6.32
N THR A 343 -20.26 -3.63 5.09
CA THR A 343 -21.62 -3.12 4.86
C THR A 343 -22.73 -4.09 5.24
N ALA A 344 -22.45 -5.42 5.15
CA ALA A 344 -23.46 -6.45 5.44
C ALA A 344 -23.91 -6.50 6.90
N GLN A 345 -23.03 -6.13 7.85
CA GLN A 345 -23.30 -6.23 9.29
C GLN A 345 -23.48 -4.89 10.00
N PHE A 346 -22.80 -3.82 9.52
CA PHE A 346 -22.66 -2.57 10.28
C PHE A 346 -23.20 -1.34 9.55
N GLY A 347 -23.64 -1.50 8.30
CA GLY A 347 -24.14 -0.39 7.47
C GLY A 347 -23.06 0.62 7.06
N ALA A 348 -23.45 1.64 6.27
CA ALA A 348 -22.51 2.61 5.70
C ALA A 348 -21.81 3.51 6.75
N SER A 349 -22.41 3.71 7.92
CA SER A 349 -21.85 4.53 9.00
C SER A 349 -20.63 3.93 9.70
N ALA A 350 -20.48 2.59 9.64
CA ALA A 350 -19.35 1.88 10.23
C ALA A 350 -18.20 1.63 9.22
N TYR A 351 -18.40 1.95 7.94
CA TYR A 351 -17.46 1.66 6.87
C TYR A 351 -16.05 2.18 7.17
N GLY A 352 -15.92 3.46 7.58
CA GLY A 352 -14.61 4.06 7.86
C GLY A 352 -13.83 3.34 8.98
N ARG A 353 -14.52 2.94 10.04
CA ARG A 353 -13.90 2.25 11.20
C ARG A 353 -13.48 0.83 10.85
N VAL A 354 -14.33 0.08 10.17
CA VAL A 354 -14.03 -1.30 9.73
C VAL A 354 -12.89 -1.29 8.72
N TYR A 355 -12.94 -0.36 7.76
CA TYR A 355 -11.91 -0.23 6.75
C TYR A 355 -10.56 0.17 7.36
N GLY A 356 -10.57 1.16 8.28
CA GLY A 356 -9.36 1.55 9.03
C GLY A 356 -8.73 0.41 9.81
N PHE A 357 -9.53 -0.40 10.50
CA PHE A 357 -9.04 -1.59 11.20
C PHE A 357 -8.47 -2.63 10.23
N VAL A 358 -9.18 -2.97 9.17
CA VAL A 358 -8.70 -3.96 8.20
C VAL A 358 -7.41 -3.51 7.53
N TYR A 359 -7.28 -2.22 7.19
CA TYR A 359 -6.06 -1.67 6.59
C TYR A 359 -4.89 -1.57 7.58
N SER A 360 -5.12 -1.52 8.90
CA SER A 360 -4.02 -1.62 9.85
C SER A 360 -3.27 -2.95 9.75
N GLY A 361 -3.94 -4.02 9.27
CA GLY A 361 -3.28 -5.27 8.92
C GLY A 361 -2.20 -5.10 7.85
N LEU A 362 -2.36 -4.13 6.93
CA LEU A 362 -1.36 -3.80 5.91
C LEU A 362 -0.07 -3.29 6.56
N ASP A 363 -0.15 -2.25 7.39
CA ASP A 363 1.03 -1.69 8.07
C ASP A 363 1.71 -2.71 8.99
N ILE A 364 0.90 -3.51 9.72
CA ILE A 364 1.42 -4.57 10.59
C ILE A 364 2.14 -5.64 9.78
N GLY A 365 1.59 -6.07 8.65
CA GLY A 365 2.25 -7.06 7.78
C GLY A 365 3.59 -6.57 7.25
N LEU A 366 3.65 -5.31 6.80
CA LEU A 366 4.87 -4.68 6.34
C LEU A 366 5.90 -4.47 7.47
N ALA A 367 5.45 -4.16 8.69
CA ALA A 367 6.31 -4.00 9.85
C ALA A 367 6.88 -5.33 10.36
N LEU A 368 6.10 -6.42 10.32
CA LEU A 368 6.52 -7.73 10.81
C LEU A 368 7.44 -8.46 9.84
N SER A 369 7.26 -8.25 8.54
CA SER A 369 8.02 -8.96 7.51
C SER A 369 9.55 -8.89 7.71
N PRO A 370 10.17 -7.72 7.94
CA PRO A 370 11.60 -7.63 8.17
C PRO A 370 12.07 -8.37 9.44
N LEU A 371 11.26 -8.35 10.49
CA LEU A 371 11.60 -8.99 11.77
C LEU A 371 11.63 -10.52 11.65
N VAL A 372 10.80 -11.09 10.77
CA VAL A 372 10.75 -12.54 10.55
C VAL A 372 11.82 -12.98 9.56
N PHE A 373 11.99 -12.27 8.46
CA PHE A 373 12.81 -12.72 7.33
C PHE A 373 14.22 -12.16 7.33
N GLY A 374 14.50 -11.04 8.00
CA GLY A 374 15.85 -10.50 8.17
C GLY A 374 16.83 -11.51 8.79
N PRO A 375 16.50 -12.11 9.95
CA PRO A 375 17.35 -13.13 10.57
C PRO A 375 17.63 -14.35 9.68
N MET A 376 16.71 -14.70 8.77
CA MET A 376 16.93 -15.80 7.83
C MET A 376 18.00 -15.46 6.80
N LEU A 377 18.00 -14.20 6.30
CA LEU A 377 19.03 -13.73 5.37
C LEU A 377 20.38 -13.59 6.08
N ASP A 378 20.40 -13.11 7.33
CA ASP A 378 21.62 -13.01 8.16
C ASP A 378 22.24 -14.40 8.39
N ALA A 379 21.40 -15.44 8.46
CA ALA A 379 21.83 -16.84 8.54
C ALA A 379 22.21 -17.45 7.18
N GLY A 380 22.28 -16.67 6.09
CA GLY A 380 22.60 -17.14 4.75
C GLY A 380 21.49 -17.95 4.05
N ARG A 381 20.27 -17.96 4.59
CA ARG A 381 19.13 -18.73 4.06
C ARG A 381 18.35 -17.92 3.03
N TYR A 382 18.98 -17.55 1.93
CA TYR A 382 18.40 -16.62 0.94
C TYR A 382 17.17 -17.17 0.19
N ASN A 383 16.97 -18.49 0.13
CA ASN A 383 15.79 -19.12 -0.49
C ASN A 383 14.57 -19.09 0.47
N ALA A 384 14.80 -19.10 1.78
CA ALA A 384 13.75 -19.18 2.79
C ALA A 384 12.70 -18.05 2.69
N PRO A 385 13.07 -16.79 2.42
CA PRO A 385 12.08 -15.73 2.23
C PRO A 385 11.13 -15.96 1.04
N LEU A 386 11.61 -16.53 -0.09
CA LEU A 386 10.74 -16.88 -1.23
C LEU A 386 9.78 -18.01 -0.90
N LEU A 387 10.23 -19.02 -0.14
CA LEU A 387 9.36 -20.07 0.42
C LEU A 387 8.31 -19.45 1.35
N GLY A 388 8.71 -18.47 2.17
CA GLY A 388 7.82 -17.70 3.03
C GLY A 388 6.77 -16.93 2.23
N VAL A 389 7.16 -16.26 1.16
CA VAL A 389 6.23 -15.57 0.24
C VAL A 389 5.21 -16.56 -0.32
N ALA A 390 5.64 -17.72 -0.81
CA ALA A 390 4.74 -18.74 -1.33
C ALA A 390 3.77 -19.25 -0.25
N ALA A 391 4.27 -19.56 0.95
CA ALA A 391 3.45 -20.02 2.07
C ALA A 391 2.41 -18.96 2.50
N LEU A 392 2.81 -17.69 2.58
CA LEU A 392 1.90 -16.59 2.90
C LEU A 392 0.81 -16.41 1.83
N GLN A 393 1.16 -16.57 0.54
CA GLN A 393 0.18 -16.48 -0.54
C GLN A 393 -0.80 -17.66 -0.54
N VAL A 394 -0.35 -18.88 -0.22
CA VAL A 394 -1.21 -20.03 0.00
C VAL A 394 -2.15 -19.79 1.20
N ALA A 395 -1.62 -19.27 2.31
CA ALA A 395 -2.46 -18.93 3.47
C ALA A 395 -3.53 -17.87 3.11
N ALA A 396 -3.17 -16.85 2.35
CA ALA A 396 -4.12 -15.83 1.87
C ALA A 396 -5.18 -16.42 0.93
N LEU A 397 -4.79 -17.33 0.04
CA LEU A 397 -5.70 -18.07 -0.83
C LEU A 397 -6.72 -18.87 0.00
N LEU A 398 -6.25 -19.61 1.01
CA LEU A 398 -7.15 -20.41 1.89
C LEU A 398 -8.12 -19.51 2.66
N LEU A 399 -7.65 -18.35 3.14
CA LEU A 399 -8.52 -17.37 3.79
C LEU A 399 -9.58 -16.81 2.83
N ALA A 400 -9.22 -16.51 1.59
CA ALA A 400 -10.17 -16.02 0.58
C ALA A 400 -11.26 -17.05 0.30
N LEU A 401 -10.89 -18.34 0.16
CA LEU A 401 -11.84 -19.44 -0.02
C LEU A 401 -12.75 -19.62 1.21
N ALA A 402 -12.22 -19.49 2.43
CA ALA A 402 -13.00 -19.57 3.66
C ALA A 402 -14.07 -18.45 3.73
N VAL A 403 -13.68 -17.21 3.40
CA VAL A 403 -14.62 -16.07 3.36
C VAL A 403 -15.67 -16.26 2.26
N GLY A 404 -15.28 -16.67 1.06
CA GLY A 404 -16.17 -16.92 -0.07
C GLY A 404 -17.20 -18.01 0.25
N SER A 405 -16.77 -19.14 0.81
CA SER A 405 -17.66 -20.23 1.21
C SER A 405 -18.67 -19.81 2.30
N GLY A 406 -18.23 -19.04 3.29
CA GLY A 406 -19.09 -18.48 4.32
C GLY A 406 -20.18 -17.56 3.75
N THR A 407 -19.82 -16.71 2.80
CA THR A 407 -20.76 -15.80 2.13
C THR A 407 -21.80 -16.57 1.31
N ARG A 408 -21.39 -17.61 0.57
CA ARG A 408 -22.31 -18.46 -0.19
C ARG A 408 -23.30 -19.20 0.71
N ARG A 409 -22.85 -19.77 1.84
CA ARG A 409 -23.73 -20.42 2.81
C ARG A 409 -24.79 -19.46 3.37
N LEU A 410 -24.40 -18.23 3.72
CA LEU A 410 -25.33 -17.21 4.21
C LEU A 410 -26.36 -16.79 3.15
N ARG A 411 -25.97 -16.71 1.88
CA ARG A 411 -26.89 -16.44 0.76
C ARG A 411 -27.89 -17.62 0.57
N ALA A 412 -27.41 -18.85 0.58
CA ALA A 412 -28.25 -20.04 0.44
C ALA A 412 -29.31 -20.13 1.56
N VAL A 413 -28.93 -19.86 2.82
CA VAL A 413 -29.87 -19.83 3.94
C VAL A 413 -30.93 -18.73 3.76
N ARG A 414 -30.55 -17.51 3.28
CA ARG A 414 -31.48 -16.40 3.04
C ARG A 414 -32.42 -16.65 1.87
N SER A 415 -32.02 -17.39 0.85
CA SER A 415 -32.83 -17.72 -0.33
C SER A 415 -33.71 -18.97 -0.13
N GLY A 416 -33.66 -19.64 1.04
CA GLY A 416 -34.40 -20.87 1.31
C GLY A 416 -33.87 -22.08 0.55
N ALA A 417 -32.77 -22.00 -0.16
CA ALA A 417 -32.11 -23.12 -0.80
C ALA A 417 -31.38 -23.95 0.26
N ARG A 418 -31.69 -25.26 0.33
CA ARG A 418 -30.90 -26.19 1.16
C ARG A 418 -29.48 -26.26 0.63
N PRO A 419 -28.44 -26.31 1.52
CA PRO A 419 -27.05 -26.39 1.14
C PRO A 419 -26.72 -27.67 0.36
#